data_ab031e9f1ca4239968c7c972c177a0fc
#
_entry.id   ab031e9f1ca4239968c7c972c177a0fc
#
_cell.length_a   1.000
_cell.length_b   1.000
_cell.length_c   1.000
_cell.angle_alpha   90.00
_cell.angle_beta   90.00
_cell.angle_gamma   90.00
#
_symmetry.space_group_name_H-M   'P 1'
#
loop_
_entity.id
_entity.type
_entity.pdbx_description
1 polymer ?
#
loop_
_entity_poly.entity_id
_entity_poly.type
_entity_poly.pdbx_seq_one_letter_code
_entity_poly.pdbx_strand_id
1 'polypeptide(L)'
;DYAAFSTEVDYVVLRNPNQYTNPGPLTSALLLEEMLEEVVKTLPVNKTILALPNVGFDWSKTGNPSKLSHKEILELAAEQGASIKWDANAKSPYFHYGSGNEVWFENRYSLNYKFDLINKYDLAGVALSELGYEDPEIWRTLAKNF
;
A
#
# COMPACT_ATOMS: atom_id res chain seq x y z
N ASP A 1 2.71 -12.02 -21.85
CA ASP A 1 2.62 -13.38 -21.27
C ASP A 1 3.56 -13.47 -20.06
N TYR A 2 2.99 -13.32 -18.86
CA TYR A 2 3.75 -13.35 -17.59
C TYR A 2 4.39 -14.72 -17.31
N ALA A 3 3.77 -15.80 -17.76
CA ALA A 3 4.30 -17.15 -17.58
C ALA A 3 5.64 -17.34 -18.34
N ALA A 4 5.71 -16.87 -19.58
CA ALA A 4 6.95 -16.92 -20.37
C ALA A 4 8.06 -16.07 -19.73
N PHE A 5 7.72 -14.88 -19.21
CA PHE A 5 8.70 -14.03 -18.51
C PHE A 5 9.29 -14.70 -17.27
N SER A 6 8.48 -15.42 -16.52
CA SER A 6 8.90 -16.01 -15.25
C SER A 6 9.96 -17.12 -15.41
N THR A 7 10.13 -17.68 -16.58
CA THR A 7 11.19 -18.66 -16.87
C THR A 7 12.55 -18.04 -17.07
N GLU A 8 12.60 -16.77 -17.52
CA GLU A 8 13.82 -16.07 -17.93
C GLU A 8 14.38 -15.14 -16.83
N VAL A 9 13.66 -14.97 -15.71
CA VAL A 9 14.05 -14.06 -14.64
C VAL A 9 14.16 -14.77 -13.29
N ASP A 10 14.97 -14.22 -12.38
CA ASP A 10 15.08 -14.72 -11.02
C ASP A 10 13.89 -14.30 -10.16
N TYR A 11 13.42 -13.07 -10.34
CA TYR A 11 12.28 -12.51 -9.61
C TYR A 11 11.36 -11.67 -10.51
N VAL A 12 10.08 -11.66 -10.17
CA VAL A 12 9.06 -10.79 -10.76
C VAL A 12 8.52 -9.88 -9.66
N VAL A 13 8.62 -8.57 -9.86
CA VAL A 13 8.04 -7.59 -8.94
C VAL A 13 6.67 -7.17 -9.45
N LEU A 14 5.63 -7.56 -8.73
CA LEU A 14 4.26 -7.12 -8.98
C LEU A 14 4.02 -5.77 -8.35
N ARG A 15 3.60 -4.83 -9.14
CA ARG A 15 3.23 -3.49 -8.70
C ARG A 15 1.77 -3.22 -9.04
N ASN A 16 1.01 -2.73 -8.06
CA ASN A 16 -0.33 -2.19 -8.34
C ASN A 16 -0.19 -0.94 -9.24
N PRO A 17 -0.83 -0.91 -10.42
CA PRO A 17 -0.73 0.20 -11.36
C PRO A 17 -1.59 1.41 -10.95
N ASN A 18 -1.95 1.57 -9.69
CA ASN A 18 -2.79 2.66 -9.24
C ASN A 18 -2.18 4.02 -9.61
N GLN A 19 -2.93 4.82 -10.34
CA GLN A 19 -2.48 6.13 -10.82
C GLN A 19 -2.77 7.26 -9.83
N TYR A 20 -3.39 6.96 -8.68
CA TYR A 20 -3.75 7.94 -7.63
C TYR A 20 -4.45 9.20 -8.16
N THR A 21 -5.25 9.05 -9.23
CA THR A 21 -5.97 10.16 -9.85
C THR A 21 -7.21 10.59 -9.09
N ASN A 22 -7.79 9.66 -8.32
CA ASN A 22 -8.98 9.90 -7.49
C ASN A 22 -8.67 9.57 -6.03
N PRO A 23 -9.33 10.25 -5.07
CA PRO A 23 -9.24 9.90 -3.66
C PRO A 23 -9.64 8.44 -3.42
N GLY A 24 -8.86 7.76 -2.59
CA GLY A 24 -9.10 6.37 -2.25
C GLY A 24 -7.85 5.66 -1.71
N PRO A 25 -7.98 4.42 -1.26
CA PRO A 25 -6.87 3.65 -0.73
C PRO A 25 -5.78 3.44 -1.78
N LEU A 26 -4.52 3.57 -1.38
CA LEU A 26 -3.37 3.36 -2.25
C LEU A 26 -3.32 1.91 -2.76
N THR A 27 -3.65 1.00 -1.86
CA THR A 27 -3.78 -0.42 -2.17
C THR A 27 -4.88 -1.01 -1.27
N SER A 28 -6.05 -1.28 -1.84
CA SER A 28 -7.12 -1.97 -1.11
C SER A 28 -6.73 -3.42 -0.85
N ALA A 29 -6.80 -3.87 0.40
CA ALA A 29 -6.50 -5.25 0.75
C ALA A 29 -7.44 -6.25 0.05
N LEU A 30 -8.72 -5.90 -0.08
CA LEU A 30 -9.71 -6.72 -0.78
C LEU A 30 -9.33 -6.90 -2.26
N LEU A 31 -9.08 -5.79 -2.97
CA LEU A 31 -8.70 -5.85 -4.40
C LEU A 31 -7.34 -6.50 -4.61
N LEU A 32 -6.43 -6.31 -3.67
CA LEU A 32 -5.12 -6.96 -3.69
C LEU A 32 -5.25 -8.48 -3.59
N GLU A 33 -6.09 -8.95 -2.70
CA GLU A 33 -6.36 -10.38 -2.53
C GLU A 33 -6.97 -10.99 -3.78
N GLU A 34 -7.99 -10.35 -4.37
CA GLU A 34 -8.58 -10.77 -5.65
C GLU A 34 -7.54 -10.84 -6.77
N MET A 35 -6.65 -9.86 -6.85
CA MET A 35 -5.54 -9.86 -7.81
C MET A 35 -4.58 -11.02 -7.56
N LEU A 36 -4.20 -11.28 -6.32
CA LEU A 36 -3.28 -12.36 -5.97
C LEU A 36 -3.87 -13.74 -6.28
N GLU A 37 -5.16 -13.94 -6.07
CA GLU A 37 -5.85 -15.19 -6.45
C GLU A 37 -5.70 -15.53 -7.94
N GLU A 38 -5.65 -14.53 -8.81
CA GLU A 38 -5.43 -14.75 -10.24
C GLU A 38 -3.93 -14.88 -10.59
N VAL A 39 -3.09 -14.05 -9.97
CA VAL A 39 -1.65 -14.03 -10.25
C VAL A 39 -0.97 -15.35 -9.91
N VAL A 40 -1.30 -15.96 -8.77
CA VAL A 40 -0.67 -17.22 -8.33
C VAL A 40 -1.00 -18.41 -9.23
N LYS A 41 -1.99 -18.28 -10.12
CA LYS A 41 -2.30 -19.29 -11.14
C LYS A 41 -1.33 -19.26 -12.32
N THR A 42 -0.63 -18.16 -12.50
CA THR A 42 0.20 -17.91 -13.70
C THR A 42 1.66 -17.61 -13.40
N LEU A 43 1.96 -17.06 -12.22
CA LEU A 43 3.32 -16.74 -11.80
C LEU A 43 3.80 -17.68 -10.69
N PRO A 44 5.08 -18.10 -10.71
CA PRO A 44 5.65 -18.89 -9.63
C PRO A 44 5.76 -18.04 -8.35
N VAL A 45 5.07 -18.43 -7.31
CA VAL A 45 4.98 -17.69 -6.04
C VAL A 45 6.35 -17.44 -5.41
N ASN A 46 7.24 -18.42 -5.48
CA ASN A 46 8.61 -18.36 -4.95
C ASN A 46 9.55 -17.40 -5.71
N LYS A 47 9.11 -16.82 -6.81
CA LYS A 47 9.79 -15.76 -7.56
C LYS A 47 9.05 -14.44 -7.54
N THR A 48 7.85 -14.41 -6.98
CA THR A 48 6.97 -13.23 -7.03
C THR A 48 7.14 -12.38 -5.78
N ILE A 49 7.54 -11.12 -5.96
CA ILE A 49 7.66 -10.09 -4.93
C ILE A 49 6.52 -9.10 -5.10
N LEU A 50 5.81 -8.77 -4.04
CA LEU A 50 4.76 -7.77 -4.07
C LEU A 50 5.31 -6.39 -3.69
N ALA A 51 5.17 -5.42 -4.60
CA ALA A 51 5.53 -4.03 -4.30
C ALA A 51 4.35 -3.29 -3.70
N LEU A 52 4.55 -2.73 -2.51
CA LEU A 52 3.55 -1.98 -1.75
C LEU A 52 4.00 -0.52 -1.57
N PRO A 53 3.08 0.45 -1.72
CA PRO A 53 3.36 1.84 -1.34
C PRO A 53 3.45 1.92 0.19
N ASN A 54 4.28 2.83 0.67
CA ASN A 54 4.46 3.12 2.09
C ASN A 54 4.42 4.63 2.37
N VAL A 55 3.56 5.32 1.67
CA VAL A 55 3.34 6.77 1.67
C VAL A 55 1.88 7.09 1.90
N GLY A 56 1.52 8.35 1.85
CA GLY A 56 0.16 8.79 1.69
C GLY A 56 0.02 9.86 0.62
N PHE A 57 -1.22 10.12 0.27
CA PHE A 57 -1.59 11.18 -0.65
C PHE A 57 -2.71 12.03 -0.06
N ASP A 58 -2.60 13.32 -0.30
CA ASP A 58 -3.58 14.33 0.01
C ASP A 58 -4.23 14.83 -1.29
N TRP A 59 -5.50 14.54 -1.45
CA TRP A 59 -6.33 15.05 -2.55
C TRP A 59 -7.04 16.31 -2.09
N SER A 60 -6.44 17.45 -2.35
CA SER A 60 -7.12 18.74 -2.23
C SER A 60 -8.07 18.94 -3.41
N LYS A 61 -9.10 19.76 -3.23
CA LYS A 61 -10.10 20.04 -4.29
C LYS A 61 -9.53 20.63 -5.58
N THR A 62 -8.35 21.15 -5.54
CA THR A 62 -7.71 21.85 -6.64
C THR A 62 -6.34 21.28 -6.95
N GLY A 63 -6.25 20.39 -7.92
CA GLY A 63 -4.98 19.91 -8.46
C GLY A 63 -4.70 18.43 -8.32
N ASN A 64 -3.47 18.06 -8.64
CA ASN A 64 -2.98 16.69 -8.46
C ASN A 64 -2.78 16.39 -6.97
N PRO A 65 -2.88 15.12 -6.56
CA PRO A 65 -2.63 14.74 -5.18
C PRO A 65 -1.18 15.02 -4.78
N SER A 66 -1.00 15.51 -3.56
CA SER A 66 0.31 15.72 -2.95
C SER A 66 0.76 14.47 -2.22
N LYS A 67 1.96 13.98 -2.53
CA LYS A 67 2.58 12.87 -1.80
C LYS A 67 3.10 13.35 -0.44
N LEU A 68 2.74 12.66 0.63
CA LEU A 68 3.11 12.98 2.01
C LEU A 68 3.79 11.80 2.70
N SER A 69 4.77 12.09 3.52
CA SER A 69 5.34 11.13 4.46
C SER A 69 4.39 10.87 5.63
N HIS A 70 4.60 9.76 6.33
CA HIS A 70 3.82 9.43 7.53
C HIS A 70 3.83 10.56 8.58
N LYS A 71 4.97 11.20 8.77
CA LYS A 71 5.12 12.33 9.70
C LYS A 71 4.24 13.51 9.27
N GLU A 72 4.33 13.94 8.01
CA GLU A 72 3.55 15.05 7.46
C GLU A 72 2.04 14.78 7.55
N ILE A 73 1.61 13.54 7.35
CA ILE A 73 0.21 13.12 7.47
C ILE A 73 -0.31 13.29 8.90
N LEU A 74 0.47 12.85 9.90
CA LEU A 74 0.07 13.00 11.30
C LEU A 74 0.07 14.46 11.74
N GLU A 75 1.02 15.26 11.29
CA GLU A 75 1.08 16.71 11.52
C GLU A 75 -0.14 17.39 10.90
N LEU A 76 -0.47 17.10 9.64
CA LEU A 76 -1.65 17.64 8.96
C LEU A 76 -2.96 17.26 9.68
N ALA A 77 -3.12 15.99 10.07
CA ALA A 77 -4.29 15.56 10.82
C ALA A 77 -4.43 16.32 12.15
N ALA A 78 -3.34 16.52 12.88
CA ALA A 78 -3.33 17.26 14.14
C ALA A 78 -3.65 18.75 13.93
N GLU A 79 -3.02 19.41 12.97
CA GLU A 79 -3.24 20.82 12.63
C GLU A 79 -4.70 21.11 12.22
N GLN A 80 -5.30 20.19 11.49
CA GLN A 80 -6.68 20.30 11.01
C GLN A 80 -7.71 19.79 12.02
N GLY A 81 -7.29 19.23 13.17
CA GLY A 81 -8.18 18.59 14.12
C GLY A 81 -8.96 17.41 13.51
N ALA A 82 -8.38 16.76 12.50
CA ALA A 82 -9.03 15.68 11.77
C ALA A 82 -8.88 14.34 12.50
N SER A 83 -9.96 13.57 12.53
CA SER A 83 -9.96 12.23 13.10
C SER A 83 -9.58 11.21 12.04
N ILE A 84 -8.48 10.49 12.26
CA ILE A 84 -8.07 9.38 11.39
C ILE A 84 -9.08 8.23 11.55
N LYS A 85 -9.62 7.79 10.42
CA LYS A 85 -10.59 6.68 10.31
C LYS A 85 -9.93 5.47 9.67
N TRP A 86 -10.63 4.35 9.70
CA TRP A 86 -10.19 3.09 9.13
C TRP A 86 -11.24 2.54 8.16
N ASP A 87 -10.82 2.24 6.94
CA ASP A 87 -11.65 1.52 5.98
C ASP A 87 -11.49 0.02 6.18
N ALA A 88 -12.60 -0.67 6.50
CA ALA A 88 -12.60 -2.08 6.84
C ALA A 88 -12.32 -3.01 5.64
N ASN A 89 -12.66 -2.59 4.43
CA ASN A 89 -12.45 -3.38 3.22
C ASN A 89 -11.05 -3.17 2.65
N ALA A 90 -10.64 -1.91 2.54
CA ALA A 90 -9.31 -1.56 2.08
C ALA A 90 -8.20 -1.90 3.08
N LYS A 91 -8.55 -2.02 4.38
CA LYS A 91 -7.58 -2.13 5.48
C LYS A 91 -6.56 -1.00 5.43
N SER A 92 -7.07 0.22 5.27
CA SER A 92 -6.23 1.41 5.12
C SER A 92 -6.79 2.59 5.93
N PRO A 93 -5.93 3.42 6.52
CA PRO A 93 -6.32 4.62 7.23
C PRO A 93 -6.58 5.78 6.25
N TYR A 94 -7.51 6.64 6.65
CA TYR A 94 -7.85 7.86 5.92
C TYR A 94 -8.45 8.92 6.84
N PHE A 95 -8.51 10.16 6.38
CA PHE A 95 -9.26 11.22 7.03
C PHE A 95 -9.70 12.28 6.02
N HIS A 96 -10.68 13.06 6.45
CA HIS A 96 -11.15 14.25 5.72
C HIS A 96 -10.84 15.49 6.54
N TYR A 97 -10.57 16.59 5.86
CA TYR A 97 -10.37 17.89 6.50
C TYR A 97 -10.84 19.05 5.60
N GLY A 98 -11.02 20.22 6.21
CA GLY A 98 -11.49 21.38 5.48
C GLY A 98 -12.83 21.12 4.77
N SER A 99 -13.00 21.71 3.58
CA SER A 99 -14.24 21.63 2.81
C SER A 99 -14.24 20.50 1.77
N GLY A 100 -13.66 19.33 2.10
CA GLY A 100 -13.70 18.11 1.30
C GLY A 100 -12.36 17.66 0.73
N ASN A 101 -11.28 18.00 1.41
CA ASN A 101 -9.98 17.37 1.18
C ASN A 101 -9.98 15.98 1.82
N GLU A 102 -9.26 15.06 1.21
CA GLU A 102 -9.23 13.66 1.62
C GLU A 102 -7.79 13.13 1.56
N VAL A 103 -7.37 12.49 2.65
CA VAL A 103 -6.05 11.87 2.77
C VAL A 103 -6.22 10.38 2.97
N TRP A 104 -5.51 9.59 2.16
CA TRP A 104 -5.33 8.15 2.34
C TRP A 104 -3.86 7.82 2.45
N PHE A 105 -3.51 6.86 3.29
CA PHE A 105 -2.11 6.52 3.51
C PHE A 105 -1.91 5.08 3.98
N GLU A 106 -0.66 4.65 3.94
CA GLU A 106 -0.25 3.38 4.51
C GLU A 106 0.49 3.61 5.83
N ASN A 107 0.30 2.71 6.78
CA ASN A 107 1.00 2.67 8.05
C ASN A 107 1.32 1.23 8.45
N ARG A 108 1.95 1.03 9.61
CA ARG A 108 2.27 -0.30 10.14
C ARG A 108 1.08 -1.25 10.19
N TYR A 109 -0.12 -0.74 10.47
CA TYR A 109 -1.32 -1.56 10.60
C TYR A 109 -1.87 -1.99 9.24
N SER A 110 -1.97 -1.06 8.30
CA SER A 110 -2.46 -1.36 6.95
C SER A 110 -1.49 -2.27 6.19
N LEU A 111 -0.19 -2.04 6.33
CA LEU A 111 0.82 -2.88 5.70
C LEU A 111 0.90 -4.26 6.34
N ASN A 112 0.66 -4.40 7.65
CA ASN A 112 0.61 -5.71 8.28
C ASN A 112 -0.44 -6.63 7.65
N TYR A 113 -1.66 -6.14 7.38
CA TYR A 113 -2.68 -6.91 6.65
C TYR A 113 -2.21 -7.35 5.25
N LYS A 114 -1.44 -6.51 4.58
CA LYS A 114 -0.90 -6.81 3.25
C LYS A 114 0.28 -7.79 3.31
N PHE A 115 1.06 -7.76 4.39
CA PHE A 115 2.10 -8.77 4.66
C PHE A 115 1.49 -10.13 4.97
N ASP A 116 0.36 -10.18 5.67
CA ASP A 116 -0.38 -11.42 5.90
C ASP A 116 -0.83 -12.05 4.57
N LEU A 117 -1.20 -11.26 3.55
CA LEU A 117 -1.50 -11.77 2.22
C LEU A 117 -0.26 -12.35 1.53
N ILE A 118 0.91 -11.71 1.65
CA ILE A 118 2.17 -12.23 1.11
C ILE A 118 2.45 -13.63 1.69
N ASN A 119 2.32 -13.78 3.00
CA ASN A 119 2.50 -15.05 3.69
C ASN A 119 1.41 -16.07 3.31
N LYS A 120 0.16 -15.65 3.21
CA LYS A 120 -0.98 -16.51 2.81
C LYS A 120 -0.77 -17.15 1.43
N TYR A 121 -0.19 -16.41 0.50
CA TYR A 121 0.05 -16.87 -0.87
C TYR A 121 1.48 -17.36 -1.11
N ASP A 122 2.31 -17.49 -0.09
CA ASP A 122 3.70 -17.96 -0.15
C ASP A 122 4.56 -17.19 -1.16
N LEU A 123 4.35 -15.87 -1.27
CA LEU A 123 5.14 -15.04 -2.17
C LEU A 123 6.59 -14.94 -1.69
N ALA A 124 7.51 -14.68 -2.63
CA ALA A 124 8.95 -14.56 -2.35
C ALA A 124 9.30 -13.41 -1.41
N GLY A 125 8.48 -12.37 -1.33
CA GLY A 125 8.71 -11.25 -0.42
C GLY A 125 7.95 -9.99 -0.76
N VAL A 126 8.35 -8.89 -0.14
CA VAL A 126 7.79 -7.56 -0.31
C VAL A 126 8.85 -6.57 -0.77
N ALA A 127 8.44 -5.58 -1.57
CA ALA A 127 9.21 -4.39 -1.87
C ALA A 127 8.43 -3.15 -1.41
N LEU A 128 9.06 -2.26 -0.67
CA LEU A 128 8.50 -0.96 -0.30
C LEU A 128 9.00 0.11 -1.27
N SER A 129 8.11 0.97 -1.73
CA SER A 129 8.41 1.87 -2.86
C SER A 129 9.14 3.16 -2.48
N GLU A 130 9.03 3.63 -1.24
CA GLU A 130 9.45 4.99 -0.87
C GLU A 130 10.20 5.01 0.48
N LEU A 131 11.51 4.97 0.46
CA LEU A 131 12.32 5.10 1.68
C LEU A 131 12.26 6.52 2.24
N GLY A 132 12.07 6.63 3.56
CA GLY A 132 11.99 7.91 4.27
C GLY A 132 10.59 8.51 4.36
N TYR A 133 9.59 7.88 3.73
CA TYR A 133 8.19 8.30 3.79
C TYR A 133 7.34 7.43 4.72
N GLU A 134 7.87 6.28 5.09
CA GLU A 134 7.17 5.24 5.84
C GLU A 134 6.87 5.61 7.30
N ASP A 135 5.89 4.92 7.86
CA ASP A 135 5.74 4.80 9.30
C ASP A 135 7.00 4.13 9.88
N PRO A 136 7.75 4.79 10.79
CA PRO A 136 9.01 4.25 11.31
C PRO A 136 8.91 2.86 11.95
N GLU A 137 7.74 2.50 12.45
CA GLU A 137 7.51 1.17 13.06
C GLU A 137 7.29 0.06 12.02
N ILE A 138 7.26 0.39 10.73
CA ILE A 138 7.10 -0.62 9.67
C ILE A 138 8.24 -1.63 9.67
N TRP A 139 9.45 -1.20 10.02
CA TRP A 139 10.62 -2.07 10.06
C TRP A 139 10.49 -3.17 11.12
N ARG A 140 9.87 -2.84 12.28
CA ARG A 140 9.55 -3.83 13.30
C ARG A 140 8.44 -4.78 12.84
N THR A 141 7.45 -4.25 12.10
CA THR A 141 6.37 -5.04 11.53
C THR A 141 6.89 -6.00 10.46
N LEU A 142 7.80 -5.54 9.59
CA LEU A 142 8.52 -6.40 8.63
C LEU A 142 9.26 -7.54 9.32
N ALA A 143 10.08 -7.23 10.33
CA ALA A 143 10.87 -8.22 11.05
C ALA A 143 10.02 -9.28 11.80
N LYS A 144 8.74 -9.02 12.04
CA LYS A 144 7.82 -10.00 12.64
C LYS A 144 7.17 -10.92 11.60
N ASN A 145 7.05 -10.47 10.36
CA ASN A 145 6.36 -11.19 9.29
C ASN A 145 7.31 -11.99 8.41
N PHE A 146 8.56 -11.59 8.32
CA PHE A 146 9.60 -12.16 7.47
C PHE A 146 10.91 -12.41 8.23
#